data_366e9e3cd812d9372d4f4a3c658290b8
#
_entry.id   366e9e3cd812d9372d4f4a3c658290b8
#
_cell.length_a   1.000
_cell.length_b   1.000
_cell.length_c   1.000
_cell.angle_alpha   90.00
_cell.angle_beta   90.00
_cell.angle_gamma   90.00
#
_symmetry.space_group_name_H-M   'P 1'
#
loop_
_entity.id
_entity.type
_entity.pdbx_description
1 polymer ?
#
loop_
_entity_poly.entity_id
_entity_poly.type
_entity_poly.pdbx_seq_one_letter_code
_entity_poly.pdbx_strand_id
1 'polypeptide(L)'
;MPYALPGEIVEVEPWPAHADRRHLTKVEVPSAERIAPVCEHFGVCGGCALQHVAGARYRDWKRGLVVAALARAGIDAPVDDLIDAHGEGRRLAVFHARRSARDVLEVGFAALKAHHVVPIDRCPVLAPALSSALPTARDIAEVLASTRKPLDIQVTATDAGLDVDVRGSGPLTAAQTTALAQVAERRNLVRLTRHGEIVAQRMPPVLTIGRAEVVLPPGAFLQATTAGEAVLARLMALHCRGAKAAADLFCGVGPFALRLAERARVSALDSDADALAAATRRGRNSRAQARYGAAA
;
A
#
# COMPACT_ATOMS: atom_id res chain seq x y z
N MET A 1 4.50 25.01 2.82
CA MET A 1 5.51 24.56 3.82
C MET A 1 5.00 23.26 4.44
N PRO A 2 5.71 22.15 4.31
CA PRO A 2 5.30 20.90 4.95
C PRO A 2 5.36 21.00 6.48
N TYR A 3 4.50 20.21 7.14
CA TYR A 3 4.46 20.00 8.60
C TYR A 3 4.07 21.18 9.48
N ALA A 4 3.84 22.39 8.96
CA ALA A 4 3.24 23.48 9.73
C ALA A 4 1.71 23.43 9.64
N LEU A 5 1.04 23.85 10.70
CA LEU A 5 -0.42 23.97 10.76
C LEU A 5 -0.84 25.45 10.71
N PRO A 6 -2.04 25.74 10.22
CA PRO A 6 -2.58 27.11 10.27
C PRO A 6 -2.61 27.66 11.69
N GLY A 7 -2.22 28.93 11.83
CA GLY A 7 -2.19 29.63 13.11
C GLY A 7 -0.95 29.40 13.97
N GLU A 8 0.00 28.60 13.52
CA GLU A 8 1.28 28.40 14.24
C GLU A 8 2.26 29.55 13.97
N ILE A 9 3.06 29.87 14.98
CA ILE A 9 4.28 30.69 14.83
C ILE A 9 5.45 29.72 14.70
N VAL A 10 6.21 29.88 13.62
CA VAL A 10 7.24 28.90 13.24
C VAL A 10 8.53 29.58 12.79
N GLU A 11 9.66 28.99 13.09
CA GLU A 11 10.93 29.30 12.46
C GLU A 11 11.09 28.50 11.17
N VAL A 12 11.64 29.13 10.15
CA VAL A 12 11.80 28.53 8.84
C VAL A 12 13.12 28.93 8.20
N GLU A 13 13.69 28.02 7.43
CA GLU A 13 14.84 28.30 6.57
C GLU A 13 14.43 28.32 5.09
N PRO A 14 15.07 29.17 4.26
CA PRO A 14 14.85 29.15 2.81
C PRO A 14 15.16 27.76 2.23
N TRP A 15 14.32 27.28 1.31
CA TRP A 15 14.64 26.10 0.53
C TRP A 15 15.59 26.51 -0.61
N PRO A 16 16.81 25.96 -0.70
CA PRO A 16 17.72 26.28 -1.80
C PRO A 16 17.04 26.08 -3.17
N ALA A 17 17.26 27.01 -4.08
CA ALA A 17 16.70 27.03 -5.44
C ALA A 17 15.16 27.17 -5.57
N HIS A 18 14.43 27.41 -4.47
CA HIS A 18 12.97 27.57 -4.49
C HIS A 18 12.53 28.75 -3.63
N ALA A 19 12.35 29.92 -4.24
CA ALA A 19 11.98 31.16 -3.56
C ALA A 19 10.66 31.08 -2.78
N ASP A 20 9.74 30.23 -3.21
CA ASP A 20 8.40 30.02 -2.65
C ASP A 20 8.33 28.94 -1.58
N ARG A 21 9.44 28.23 -1.31
CA ARG A 21 9.50 27.11 -0.35
C ARG A 21 10.33 27.43 0.87
N ARG A 22 9.94 26.81 1.97
CA ARG A 22 10.63 26.94 3.26
C ARG A 22 10.71 25.58 3.94
N HIS A 23 11.79 25.32 4.65
CA HIS A 23 11.91 24.25 5.64
C HIS A 23 11.38 24.74 6.98
N LEU A 24 10.53 23.96 7.62
CA LEU A 24 10.15 24.14 9.00
C LEU A 24 11.32 23.67 9.89
N THR A 25 11.90 24.57 10.68
CA THR A 25 12.97 24.22 11.62
C THR A 25 12.45 24.09 13.04
N LYS A 26 11.48 24.93 13.43
CA LYS A 26 10.91 24.90 14.78
C LYS A 26 9.47 25.42 14.79
N VAL A 27 8.67 24.89 15.68
CA VAL A 27 7.35 25.42 16.02
C VAL A 27 7.48 26.16 17.36
N GLU A 28 7.36 27.48 17.33
CA GLU A 28 7.47 28.35 18.52
C GLU A 28 6.17 28.37 19.31
N VAL A 29 5.05 28.59 18.60
CA VAL A 29 3.72 28.56 19.17
C VAL A 29 2.88 27.53 18.40
N PRO A 30 2.62 26.38 19.00
CA PRO A 30 1.85 25.33 18.35
C PRO A 30 0.36 25.67 18.27
N SER A 31 -0.28 25.17 17.23
CA SER A 31 -1.75 25.13 17.15
C SER A 31 -2.33 24.18 18.19
N ALA A 32 -3.51 24.48 18.72
CA ALA A 32 -4.27 23.54 19.57
C ALA A 32 -4.64 22.21 18.83
N GLU A 33 -4.60 22.22 17.50
CA GLU A 33 -4.86 21.05 16.65
C GLU A 33 -3.60 20.20 16.40
N ARG A 34 -2.41 20.61 16.93
CA ARG A 34 -1.18 19.83 16.83
C ARG A 34 -1.14 18.75 17.89
N ILE A 35 -0.84 17.54 17.46
CA ILE A 35 -0.59 16.39 18.35
C ILE A 35 0.80 15.82 18.12
N ALA A 36 1.30 15.05 19.08
CA ALA A 36 2.55 14.31 18.92
C ALA A 36 2.35 13.19 17.91
N PRO A 37 3.22 13.05 16.89
CA PRO A 37 3.20 11.92 15.98
C PRO A 37 3.43 10.59 16.71
N VAL A 38 2.74 9.52 16.29
CA VAL A 38 2.91 8.17 16.85
C VAL A 38 4.19 7.47 16.37
N CYS A 39 4.82 7.99 15.31
CA CYS A 39 6.01 7.44 14.69
C CYS A 39 7.22 8.33 14.92
N GLU A 40 8.30 7.78 15.46
CA GLU A 40 9.57 8.48 15.67
C GLU A 40 10.27 8.92 14.37
N HIS A 41 9.96 8.26 13.25
CA HIS A 41 10.49 8.61 11.93
C HIS A 41 9.64 9.65 11.19
N PHE A 42 8.58 10.20 11.83
CA PHE A 42 7.75 11.21 11.21
C PHE A 42 8.56 12.49 10.91
N GLY A 43 8.36 13.02 9.71
CA GLY A 43 9.11 14.20 9.24
C GLY A 43 10.38 13.87 8.46
N VAL A 44 10.93 12.65 8.61
CA VAL A 44 12.09 12.16 7.85
C VAL A 44 11.66 11.10 6.85
N CYS A 45 10.91 10.08 7.31
CA CYS A 45 10.32 9.06 6.46
C CYS A 45 9.22 9.66 5.57
N GLY A 46 9.26 9.36 4.27
CA GLY A 46 8.28 9.85 3.29
C GLY A 46 6.91 9.17 3.34
N GLY A 47 6.74 8.15 4.18
CA GLY A 47 5.51 7.34 4.21
C GLY A 47 4.28 8.02 4.83
N CYS A 48 4.47 9.06 5.67
CA CYS A 48 3.39 9.74 6.39
C CYS A 48 3.57 11.26 6.36
N ALA A 49 2.46 11.99 6.14
CA ALA A 49 2.50 13.44 6.00
C ALA A 49 1.79 14.21 7.13
N LEU A 50 0.86 13.59 7.86
CA LEU A 50 -0.11 14.29 8.70
C LEU A 50 -0.33 13.69 10.10
N GLN A 51 0.64 12.93 10.62
CA GLN A 51 0.52 12.35 11.97
C GLN A 51 0.49 13.38 13.11
N HIS A 52 0.90 14.61 12.83
CA HIS A 52 0.91 15.72 13.79
C HIS A 52 -0.41 16.50 13.84
N VAL A 53 -1.43 16.08 13.09
CA VAL A 53 -2.73 16.75 13.01
C VAL A 53 -3.76 16.00 13.82
N ALA A 54 -4.49 16.71 14.69
CA ALA A 54 -5.60 16.14 15.46
C ALA A 54 -6.67 15.51 14.54
N GLY A 55 -7.21 14.36 14.97
CA GLY A 55 -8.08 13.53 14.13
C GLY A 55 -9.33 14.24 13.61
N ALA A 56 -9.95 15.12 14.40
CA ALA A 56 -11.11 15.91 13.94
C ALA A 56 -10.70 16.84 12.80
N ARG A 57 -9.62 17.61 12.99
CA ARG A 57 -9.08 18.51 11.95
C ARG A 57 -8.67 17.78 10.68
N TYR A 58 -8.08 16.61 10.83
CA TYR A 58 -7.70 15.77 9.69
C TYR A 58 -8.93 15.34 8.88
N ARG A 59 -10.02 14.92 9.52
CA ARG A 59 -11.25 14.53 8.85
C ARG A 59 -11.89 15.71 8.10
N ASP A 60 -12.01 16.86 8.76
CA ASP A 60 -12.56 18.07 8.16
C ASP A 60 -11.75 18.54 6.95
N TRP A 61 -10.42 18.52 7.09
CA TRP A 61 -9.52 18.88 6.01
C TRP A 61 -9.66 17.95 4.81
N LYS A 62 -9.69 16.63 5.02
CA LYS A 62 -9.85 15.67 3.91
C LYS A 62 -11.18 15.81 3.21
N ARG A 63 -12.27 15.99 3.98
CA ARG A 63 -13.60 16.27 3.41
C ARG A 63 -13.57 17.57 2.61
N GLY A 64 -12.98 18.60 3.15
CA GLY A 64 -12.82 19.91 2.50
C GLY A 64 -12.06 19.86 1.17
N LEU A 65 -11.09 18.95 0.99
CA LEU A 65 -10.42 18.75 -0.29
C LEU A 65 -11.39 18.30 -1.39
N VAL A 66 -12.31 17.38 -1.07
CA VAL A 66 -13.33 16.91 -2.01
C VAL A 66 -14.32 18.02 -2.34
N VAL A 67 -14.83 18.71 -1.33
CA VAL A 67 -15.75 19.86 -1.51
C VAL A 67 -15.12 20.91 -2.41
N ALA A 68 -13.86 21.30 -2.15
CA ALA A 68 -13.16 22.29 -2.96
C ALA A 68 -12.89 21.80 -4.39
N ALA A 69 -12.65 20.51 -4.60
CA ALA A 69 -12.46 19.95 -5.93
C ALA A 69 -13.77 19.98 -6.75
N LEU A 70 -14.87 19.59 -6.16
CA LEU A 70 -16.21 19.66 -6.79
C LEU A 70 -16.58 21.10 -7.14
N ALA A 71 -16.42 22.04 -6.20
CA ALA A 71 -16.71 23.44 -6.44
C ALA A 71 -15.89 24.03 -7.61
N ARG A 72 -14.59 23.68 -7.72
CA ARG A 72 -13.76 24.10 -8.87
C ARG A 72 -14.22 23.50 -10.19
N ALA A 73 -14.85 22.34 -10.16
CA ALA A 73 -15.44 21.71 -11.35
C ALA A 73 -16.87 22.21 -11.65
N GLY A 74 -17.41 23.18 -10.87
CA GLY A 74 -18.77 23.67 -11.02
C GLY A 74 -19.85 22.65 -10.57
N ILE A 75 -19.47 21.66 -9.78
CA ILE A 75 -20.37 20.60 -9.31
C ILE A 75 -20.84 20.97 -7.90
N ASP A 76 -22.14 21.22 -7.73
CA ASP A 76 -22.79 21.36 -6.45
C ASP A 76 -23.39 20.00 -6.02
N ALA A 77 -22.66 19.28 -5.19
CA ALA A 77 -23.08 17.99 -4.68
C ALA A 77 -22.73 17.87 -3.18
N PRO A 78 -23.61 17.25 -2.38
CA PRO A 78 -23.31 16.98 -0.98
C PRO A 78 -22.14 16.03 -0.85
N VAL A 79 -21.26 16.28 0.14
CA VAL A 79 -20.15 15.41 0.51
C VAL A 79 -20.40 14.95 1.94
N ASP A 80 -20.56 13.65 2.12
CA ASP A 80 -20.74 13.04 3.43
C ASP A 80 -19.48 13.14 4.29
N ASP A 81 -19.62 12.82 5.57
CA ASP A 81 -18.50 12.77 6.49
C ASP A 81 -17.50 11.69 6.11
N LEU A 82 -16.24 11.92 6.46
CA LEU A 82 -15.17 10.96 6.24
C LEU A 82 -15.40 9.70 7.07
N ILE A 83 -15.43 8.54 6.42
CA ILE A 83 -15.43 7.24 7.09
C ILE A 83 -14.01 6.85 7.39
N ASP A 84 -13.67 6.65 8.66
CA ASP A 84 -12.37 6.11 9.04
C ASP A 84 -12.29 4.64 8.65
N ALA A 85 -11.33 4.33 7.82
CA ALA A 85 -11.08 2.99 7.28
C ALA A 85 -9.64 2.52 7.55
N HIS A 86 -8.99 3.06 8.59
CA HIS A 86 -7.65 2.66 8.97
C HIS A 86 -7.61 1.18 9.42
N GLY A 87 -8.59 0.74 10.19
CA GLY A 87 -8.67 -0.62 10.72
C GLY A 87 -7.42 -0.98 11.52
N GLU A 88 -6.89 -2.17 11.29
CA GLU A 88 -5.67 -2.65 11.94
C GLU A 88 -4.38 -2.07 11.31
N GLY A 89 -4.49 -1.28 10.24
CA GLY A 89 -3.37 -0.71 9.51
C GLY A 89 -3.19 -1.28 8.10
N ARG A 90 -2.07 -0.95 7.50
CA ARG A 90 -1.76 -1.33 6.11
C ARG A 90 -1.40 -2.82 6.04
N ARG A 91 -1.98 -3.52 5.07
CA ARG A 91 -1.73 -4.96 4.82
C ARG A 91 -0.66 -5.23 3.77
N LEU A 92 -0.05 -4.19 3.22
CA LEU A 92 1.10 -4.30 2.32
C LEU A 92 2.07 -3.14 2.54
N ALA A 93 3.36 -3.40 2.32
CA ALA A 93 4.42 -2.43 2.34
C ALA A 93 5.46 -2.74 1.26
N VAL A 94 6.09 -1.71 0.70
CA VAL A 94 7.27 -1.83 -0.15
C VAL A 94 8.44 -1.24 0.63
N PHE A 95 9.35 -2.11 1.07
CA PHE A 95 10.60 -1.68 1.69
C PHE A 95 11.66 -1.48 0.61
N HIS A 96 12.42 -0.42 0.76
CA HIS A 96 13.58 -0.14 -0.07
C HIS A 96 14.85 -0.62 0.65
N ALA A 97 15.73 -1.30 -0.08
CA ALA A 97 17.05 -1.63 0.41
C ALA A 97 18.11 -1.01 -0.50
N ARG A 98 19.01 -0.22 0.08
CA ARG A 98 20.06 0.51 -0.65
C ARG A 98 21.32 0.57 0.19
N ARG A 99 22.48 0.70 -0.48
CA ARG A 99 23.69 1.07 0.23
C ARG A 99 23.78 2.58 0.37
N SER A 100 24.07 3.02 1.58
CA SER A 100 24.36 4.43 1.88
C SER A 100 25.70 4.86 1.28
N ALA A 101 25.99 6.16 1.35
CA ALA A 101 27.29 6.70 0.96
C ALA A 101 28.47 6.13 1.77
N ARG A 102 28.19 5.56 2.96
CA ARG A 102 29.18 4.89 3.83
C ARG A 102 29.26 3.37 3.57
N ASP A 103 28.69 2.90 2.48
CA ASP A 103 28.61 1.48 2.09
C ASP A 103 27.85 0.57 3.10
N VAL A 104 27.01 1.16 3.95
CA VAL A 104 26.13 0.43 4.88
C VAL A 104 24.83 0.06 4.16
N LEU A 105 24.39 -1.19 4.30
CA LEU A 105 23.08 -1.62 3.79
C LEU A 105 21.98 -1.05 4.69
N GLU A 106 21.13 -0.21 4.11
CA GLU A 106 19.98 0.41 4.76
C GLU A 106 18.68 -0.17 4.21
N VAL A 107 17.78 -0.58 5.10
CA VAL A 107 16.45 -1.13 4.75
C VAL A 107 15.37 -0.36 5.48
N GLY A 108 14.41 0.17 4.72
CA GLY A 108 13.34 0.98 5.28
C GLY A 108 12.47 1.61 4.20
N PHE A 109 12.05 2.85 4.41
CA PHE A 109 11.27 3.60 3.43
C PHE A 109 12.06 4.76 2.83
N ALA A 110 11.69 5.19 1.64
CA ALA A 110 12.29 6.38 1.03
C ALA A 110 12.01 7.62 1.90
N ALA A 111 13.00 8.49 2.02
CA ALA A 111 12.82 9.79 2.64
C ALA A 111 11.89 10.68 1.79
N LEU A 112 11.27 11.68 2.41
CA LEU A 112 10.35 12.57 1.73
C LEU A 112 11.05 13.31 0.57
N LYS A 113 10.57 13.07 -0.66
CA LYS A 113 11.11 13.68 -1.90
C LYS A 113 12.63 13.52 -2.07
N ALA A 114 13.19 12.44 -1.58
CA ALA A 114 14.60 12.13 -1.68
C ALA A 114 14.85 10.69 -2.10
N HIS A 115 16.05 10.39 -2.58
CA HIS A 115 16.42 9.07 -3.08
C HIS A 115 17.16 8.21 -2.04
N HIS A 116 17.36 8.70 -0.82
CA HIS A 116 17.95 7.89 0.25
C HIS A 116 16.88 7.15 1.04
N VAL A 117 17.27 6.03 1.63
CA VAL A 117 16.43 5.23 2.51
C VAL A 117 16.56 5.74 3.93
N VAL A 118 15.44 5.87 4.62
CA VAL A 118 15.39 6.04 6.08
C VAL A 118 15.30 4.64 6.66
N PRO A 119 16.35 4.14 7.32
CA PRO A 119 16.28 2.87 8.03
C PRO A 119 15.27 3.01 9.18
N ILE A 120 14.43 2.01 9.33
CA ILE A 120 13.40 1.99 10.37
C ILE A 120 13.49 0.69 11.15
N ASP A 121 13.10 0.70 12.42
CA ASP A 121 13.02 -0.51 13.24
C ASP A 121 11.58 -1.01 13.38
N ARG A 122 10.62 -0.11 13.25
CA ARG A 122 9.18 -0.41 13.26
C ARG A 122 8.41 0.62 12.43
N CYS A 123 7.21 0.23 12.03
CA CYS A 123 6.27 1.14 11.36
C CYS A 123 4.88 0.97 12.00
N PRO A 124 4.40 1.94 12.80
CA PRO A 124 3.14 1.81 13.56
C PRO A 124 1.88 1.86 12.69
N VAL A 125 2.00 2.16 11.39
CA VAL A 125 0.85 2.16 10.47
C VAL A 125 0.66 0.84 9.71
N LEU A 126 1.54 -0.14 9.94
CA LEU A 126 1.38 -1.50 9.39
C LEU A 126 0.46 -2.33 10.29
N ALA A 127 -0.34 -3.19 9.65
CA ALA A 127 -1.16 -4.16 10.39
C ALA A 127 -0.28 -5.19 11.14
N PRO A 128 -0.76 -5.75 12.25
CA PRO A 128 -0.03 -6.78 13.01
C PRO A 128 0.42 -7.98 12.16
N ALA A 129 -0.36 -8.33 11.14
CA ALA A 129 0.01 -9.38 10.17
C ALA A 129 1.32 -9.11 9.42
N LEU A 130 1.80 -7.85 9.37
CA LEU A 130 3.09 -7.46 8.79
C LEU A 130 4.20 -7.30 9.84
N SER A 131 4.04 -7.76 11.08
CA SER A 131 5.04 -7.59 12.14
C SER A 131 6.41 -8.16 11.79
N SER A 132 6.47 -9.26 11.03
CA SER A 132 7.74 -9.86 10.55
C SER A 132 8.19 -9.34 9.17
N ALA A 133 7.47 -8.41 8.56
CA ALA A 133 7.77 -7.94 7.20
C ALA A 133 9.13 -7.23 7.10
N LEU A 134 9.44 -6.33 8.03
CA LEU A 134 10.72 -5.60 8.01
C LEU A 134 11.92 -6.51 8.30
N PRO A 135 11.91 -7.39 9.34
CA PRO A 135 12.95 -8.40 9.50
C PRO A 135 13.13 -9.30 8.27
N THR A 136 12.03 -9.70 7.62
CA THR A 136 12.09 -10.46 6.37
C THR A 136 12.77 -9.68 5.24
N ALA A 137 12.41 -8.41 5.08
CA ALA A 137 13.02 -7.54 4.06
C ALA A 137 14.53 -7.34 4.31
N ARG A 138 14.96 -7.27 5.56
CA ARG A 138 16.38 -7.19 5.94
C ARG A 138 17.13 -8.47 5.56
N ASP A 139 16.62 -9.66 5.93
CA ASP A 139 17.26 -10.94 5.58
C ASP A 139 17.40 -11.10 4.05
N ILE A 140 16.37 -10.73 3.29
CA ILE A 140 16.41 -10.78 1.82
C ILE A 140 17.45 -9.80 1.27
N ALA A 141 17.48 -8.58 1.80
CA ALA A 141 18.42 -7.56 1.37
C ALA A 141 19.88 -7.96 1.67
N GLU A 142 20.15 -8.62 2.79
CA GLU A 142 21.46 -9.15 3.14
C GLU A 142 21.94 -10.23 2.15
N VAL A 143 21.08 -11.20 1.79
CA VAL A 143 21.38 -12.22 0.78
C VAL A 143 21.74 -11.58 -0.57
N LEU A 144 21.06 -10.49 -0.93
CA LEU A 144 21.24 -9.80 -2.21
C LEU A 144 22.23 -8.62 -2.15
N ALA A 145 22.85 -8.36 -1.01
CA ALA A 145 23.74 -7.22 -0.80
C ALA A 145 24.94 -7.21 -1.76
N SER A 146 25.43 -8.39 -2.19
CA SER A 146 26.52 -8.53 -3.15
C SER A 146 26.19 -8.00 -4.54
N THR A 147 24.93 -7.87 -4.91
CA THR A 147 24.51 -7.30 -6.20
C THR A 147 24.77 -5.79 -6.27
N ARG A 148 24.91 -5.12 -5.12
CA ARG A 148 25.04 -3.66 -4.94
C ARG A 148 23.94 -2.84 -5.62
N LYS A 149 22.85 -3.48 -6.03
CA LYS A 149 21.70 -2.83 -6.69
C LYS A 149 20.66 -2.40 -5.66
N PRO A 150 19.95 -1.30 -5.94
CA PRO A 150 18.74 -0.94 -5.17
C PRO A 150 17.69 -2.04 -5.29
N LEU A 151 17.07 -2.40 -4.17
CA LEU A 151 16.00 -3.37 -4.13
C LEU A 151 14.71 -2.72 -3.66
N ASP A 152 13.61 -3.15 -4.24
CA ASP A 152 12.27 -2.89 -3.77
C ASP A 152 11.65 -4.24 -3.36
N ILE A 153 11.28 -4.36 -2.09
CA ILE A 153 10.81 -5.60 -1.47
C ILE A 153 9.37 -5.36 -1.03
N GLN A 154 8.43 -5.81 -1.85
CA GLN A 154 7.02 -5.75 -1.52
C GLN A 154 6.66 -6.93 -0.63
N VAL A 155 6.07 -6.64 0.52
CA VAL A 155 5.54 -7.65 1.45
C VAL A 155 4.05 -7.44 1.60
N THR A 156 3.28 -8.47 1.33
CA THR A 156 1.82 -8.47 1.38
C THR A 156 1.34 -9.49 2.40
N ALA A 157 0.48 -9.09 3.32
CA ALA A 157 -0.22 -10.00 4.20
C ALA A 157 -1.38 -10.65 3.46
N THR A 158 -1.41 -11.97 3.42
CA THR A 158 -2.47 -12.79 2.87
C THR A 158 -3.10 -13.64 3.98
N ASP A 159 -4.20 -14.31 3.70
CA ASP A 159 -4.86 -15.20 4.68
C ASP A 159 -3.95 -16.38 5.06
N ALA A 160 -3.03 -16.76 4.19
CA ALA A 160 -2.09 -17.87 4.39
C ALA A 160 -0.74 -17.45 5.01
N GLY A 161 -0.45 -16.15 5.14
CA GLY A 161 0.79 -15.59 5.64
C GLY A 161 1.40 -14.55 4.70
N LEU A 162 2.72 -14.33 4.80
CA LEU A 162 3.40 -13.30 3.99
C LEU A 162 3.75 -13.78 2.60
N ASP A 163 3.35 -12.99 1.60
CA ASP A 163 3.76 -13.08 0.21
C ASP A 163 4.75 -11.96 -0.11
N VAL A 164 5.88 -12.28 -0.73
CA VAL A 164 6.97 -11.34 -0.97
C VAL A 164 7.37 -11.33 -2.45
N ASP A 165 7.46 -10.14 -3.05
CA ASP A 165 8.05 -9.94 -4.38
C ASP A 165 9.26 -9.00 -4.30
N VAL A 166 10.39 -9.41 -4.86
CA VAL A 166 11.65 -8.66 -4.85
C VAL A 166 11.95 -8.16 -6.25
N ARG A 167 12.23 -6.86 -6.36
CA ARG A 167 12.60 -6.20 -7.60
C ARG A 167 13.96 -5.51 -7.47
N GLY A 168 14.67 -5.37 -8.60
CA GLY A 168 15.95 -4.66 -8.68
C GLY A 168 17.20 -5.54 -8.60
N SER A 169 17.12 -6.80 -8.15
CA SER A 169 18.30 -7.66 -7.94
C SER A 169 19.08 -8.03 -9.21
N GLY A 170 18.44 -7.99 -10.37
CA GLY A 170 18.97 -8.65 -11.58
C GLY A 170 18.87 -10.18 -11.49
N PRO A 171 19.51 -10.94 -12.40
CA PRO A 171 19.55 -12.41 -12.35
C PRO A 171 20.17 -12.91 -11.06
N LEU A 172 19.60 -13.99 -10.50
CA LEU A 172 20.13 -14.65 -9.31
C LEU A 172 21.15 -15.70 -9.66
N THR A 173 22.19 -15.85 -8.85
CA THR A 173 23.05 -17.02 -8.86
C THR A 173 22.37 -18.19 -8.16
N ALA A 174 22.82 -19.43 -8.41
CA ALA A 174 22.31 -20.61 -7.71
C ALA A 174 22.45 -20.48 -6.17
N ALA A 175 23.57 -19.93 -5.70
CA ALA A 175 23.81 -19.70 -4.27
C ALA A 175 22.80 -18.71 -3.68
N GLN A 176 22.51 -17.60 -4.38
CA GLN A 176 21.49 -16.62 -3.95
C GLN A 176 20.09 -17.22 -3.94
N THR A 177 19.73 -18.02 -4.96
CA THR A 177 18.43 -18.71 -5.01
C THR A 177 18.26 -19.64 -3.81
N THR A 178 19.30 -20.44 -3.48
CA THR A 178 19.28 -21.33 -2.32
C THR A 178 19.18 -20.54 -1.02
N ALA A 179 19.96 -19.48 -0.86
CA ALA A 179 19.91 -18.64 0.36
C ALA A 179 18.57 -17.94 0.54
N LEU A 180 17.95 -17.44 -0.55
CA LEU A 180 16.61 -16.86 -0.51
C LEU A 180 15.53 -17.89 -0.16
N ALA A 181 15.63 -19.12 -0.67
CA ALA A 181 14.74 -20.22 -0.30
C ALA A 181 14.83 -20.54 1.20
N GLN A 182 16.04 -20.53 1.77
CA GLN A 182 16.26 -20.68 3.21
C GLN A 182 15.67 -19.51 4.01
N VAL A 183 15.74 -18.25 3.52
CA VAL A 183 15.05 -17.12 4.14
C VAL A 183 13.56 -17.36 4.12
N ALA A 184 12.99 -17.77 2.99
CA ALA A 184 11.54 -18.04 2.88
C ALA A 184 11.09 -19.10 3.88
N GLU A 185 11.87 -20.16 4.08
CA GLU A 185 11.59 -21.20 5.07
C GLU A 185 11.68 -20.67 6.51
N ARG A 186 12.80 -20.04 6.90
CA ARG A 186 12.98 -19.48 8.26
C ARG A 186 11.92 -18.45 8.63
N ARG A 187 11.48 -17.63 7.67
CA ARG A 187 10.45 -16.58 7.85
C ARG A 187 9.03 -17.09 7.61
N ASN A 188 8.86 -18.40 7.32
CA ASN A 188 7.59 -19.06 7.06
C ASN A 188 6.76 -18.34 5.99
N LEU A 189 7.41 -17.89 4.92
CA LEU A 189 6.72 -17.20 3.82
C LEU A 189 5.80 -18.18 3.08
N VAL A 190 4.66 -17.70 2.63
CA VAL A 190 3.80 -18.49 1.73
C VAL A 190 4.38 -18.56 0.34
N ARG A 191 4.98 -17.44 -0.10
CA ARG A 191 5.68 -17.34 -1.39
C ARG A 191 6.77 -16.26 -1.31
N LEU A 192 7.87 -16.49 -2.01
CA LEU A 192 8.90 -15.52 -2.33
C LEU A 192 9.10 -15.54 -3.85
N THR A 193 8.93 -14.37 -4.46
CA THR A 193 9.17 -14.17 -5.90
C THR A 193 10.27 -13.13 -6.14
N ARG A 194 10.85 -13.16 -7.31
CA ARG A 194 11.77 -12.17 -7.84
C ARG A 194 11.28 -11.74 -9.22
N HIS A 195 10.89 -10.48 -9.38
CA HIS A 195 10.25 -9.97 -10.60
C HIS A 195 9.11 -10.88 -11.09
N GLY A 196 8.30 -11.41 -10.16
CA GLY A 196 7.22 -12.34 -10.45
C GLY A 196 7.62 -13.82 -10.63
N GLU A 197 8.90 -14.13 -10.82
CA GLU A 197 9.41 -15.51 -10.90
C GLU A 197 9.47 -16.14 -9.52
N ILE A 198 8.94 -17.35 -9.37
CA ILE A 198 8.91 -18.06 -8.08
C ILE A 198 10.32 -18.50 -7.70
N VAL A 199 10.80 -18.04 -6.54
CA VAL A 199 12.03 -18.51 -5.89
C VAL A 199 11.70 -19.63 -4.91
N ALA A 200 10.65 -19.44 -4.10
CA ALA A 200 10.16 -20.45 -3.16
C ALA A 200 8.64 -20.24 -2.97
N GLN A 201 7.92 -21.34 -2.86
CA GLN A 201 6.48 -21.30 -2.56
C GLN A 201 6.11 -22.51 -1.71
N ARG A 202 5.62 -22.25 -0.51
CA ARG A 202 5.12 -23.26 0.42
C ARG A 202 3.66 -23.57 0.15
N MET A 203 2.86 -22.52 -0.12
CA MET A 203 1.43 -22.62 -0.43
C MET A 203 0.97 -21.41 -1.26
N PRO A 204 -0.20 -21.48 -1.91
CA PRO A 204 -0.73 -20.33 -2.65
C PRO A 204 -0.98 -19.12 -1.72
N PRO A 205 -0.64 -17.89 -2.12
CA PRO A 205 -0.96 -16.68 -1.39
C PRO A 205 -2.43 -16.31 -1.62
N VAL A 206 -3.33 -16.84 -0.80
CA VAL A 206 -4.78 -16.68 -0.93
C VAL A 206 -5.25 -15.45 -0.17
N LEU A 207 -6.20 -14.73 -0.76
CA LEU A 207 -6.96 -13.66 -0.12
C LEU A 207 -8.45 -13.90 -0.31
N THR A 208 -9.21 -13.85 0.79
CA THR A 208 -10.68 -13.96 0.77
C THR A 208 -11.31 -12.62 0.38
N ILE A 209 -12.03 -12.60 -0.73
CA ILE A 209 -12.76 -11.43 -1.27
C ILE A 209 -14.24 -11.78 -1.37
N GLY A 210 -15.06 -11.28 -0.44
CA GLY A 210 -16.46 -11.71 -0.32
C GLY A 210 -16.52 -13.20 -0.01
N ARG A 211 -17.13 -13.99 -0.89
CA ARG A 211 -17.18 -15.46 -0.81
C ARG A 211 -16.12 -16.17 -1.66
N ALA A 212 -15.31 -15.41 -2.38
CA ALA A 212 -14.29 -15.98 -3.26
C ALA A 212 -12.93 -15.97 -2.58
N GLU A 213 -12.16 -17.04 -2.77
CA GLU A 213 -10.74 -17.07 -2.46
C GLU A 213 -9.96 -16.79 -3.74
N VAL A 214 -9.09 -15.81 -3.72
CA VAL A 214 -8.27 -15.41 -4.87
C VAL A 214 -6.80 -15.67 -4.57
N VAL A 215 -6.14 -16.43 -5.43
CA VAL A 215 -4.68 -16.57 -5.37
C VAL A 215 -4.05 -15.35 -6.00
N LEU A 216 -3.36 -14.55 -5.21
CA LEU A 216 -2.78 -13.29 -5.67
C LEU A 216 -1.63 -13.52 -6.67
N PRO A 217 -1.58 -12.77 -7.78
CA PRO A 217 -0.37 -12.70 -8.60
C PRO A 217 0.75 -11.98 -7.83
N PRO A 218 2.02 -12.24 -8.18
CA PRO A 218 3.15 -11.55 -7.55
C PRO A 218 3.04 -10.03 -7.68
N GLY A 219 3.26 -9.31 -6.57
CA GLY A 219 3.23 -7.85 -6.58
C GLY A 219 1.85 -7.23 -6.83
N ALA A 220 0.76 -7.97 -6.65
CA ALA A 220 -0.59 -7.49 -6.88
C ALA A 220 -0.90 -6.20 -6.11
N PHE A 221 -1.64 -5.31 -6.76
CA PHE A 221 -2.21 -4.14 -6.08
C PHE A 221 -3.38 -4.56 -5.19
N LEU A 222 -3.39 -4.06 -3.97
CA LEU A 222 -4.50 -4.18 -3.02
C LEU A 222 -4.82 -2.83 -2.39
N GLN A 223 -6.07 -2.65 -1.95
CA GLN A 223 -6.42 -1.51 -1.09
C GLN A 223 -5.53 -1.53 0.17
N ALA A 224 -5.10 -0.36 0.62
CA ALA A 224 -4.09 -0.23 1.67
C ALA A 224 -4.45 -0.97 2.97
N THR A 225 -5.72 -0.97 3.33
CA THR A 225 -6.24 -1.64 4.52
C THR A 225 -7.41 -2.55 4.17
N THR A 226 -7.59 -3.63 4.90
CA THR A 226 -8.76 -4.51 4.77
C THR A 226 -10.06 -3.77 5.10
N ALA A 227 -10.03 -2.91 6.13
CA ALA A 227 -11.17 -2.07 6.49
C ALA A 227 -11.56 -1.10 5.37
N GLY A 228 -10.57 -0.47 4.70
CA GLY A 228 -10.81 0.42 3.56
C GLY A 228 -11.48 -0.30 2.39
N GLU A 229 -11.01 -1.49 2.06
CA GLU A 229 -11.64 -2.32 1.03
C GLU A 229 -13.07 -2.67 1.40
N ALA A 230 -13.33 -3.08 2.65
CA ALA A 230 -14.66 -3.44 3.12
C ALA A 230 -15.64 -2.24 3.08
N VAL A 231 -15.18 -1.05 3.49
CA VAL A 231 -15.98 0.19 3.42
C VAL A 231 -16.34 0.52 1.98
N LEU A 232 -15.37 0.54 1.07
CA LEU A 232 -15.59 0.81 -0.35
C LEU A 232 -16.55 -0.21 -0.97
N ALA A 233 -16.36 -1.50 -0.70
CA ALA A 233 -17.24 -2.55 -1.19
C ALA A 233 -18.68 -2.40 -0.70
N ARG A 234 -18.87 -2.01 0.58
CA ARG A 234 -20.19 -1.73 1.15
C ARG A 234 -20.88 -0.55 0.46
N LEU A 235 -20.15 0.55 0.27
CA LEU A 235 -20.68 1.75 -0.39
C LEU A 235 -21.07 1.46 -1.84
N MET A 236 -20.24 0.73 -2.58
CA MET A 236 -20.54 0.30 -3.94
C MET A 236 -21.77 -0.62 -3.98
N ALA A 237 -21.87 -1.60 -3.07
CA ALA A 237 -23.01 -2.49 -3.00
C ALA A 237 -24.33 -1.76 -2.68
N LEU A 238 -24.26 -0.70 -1.85
CA LEU A 238 -25.42 0.16 -1.56
C LEU A 238 -25.84 0.97 -2.79
N HIS A 239 -24.86 1.55 -3.50
CA HIS A 239 -25.12 2.35 -4.70
C HIS A 239 -25.65 1.49 -5.86
N CYS A 240 -25.14 0.27 -6.00
CA CYS A 240 -25.58 -0.71 -7.02
C CYS A 240 -26.82 -1.53 -6.60
N ARG A 241 -27.50 -1.15 -5.50
CA ARG A 241 -28.69 -1.90 -5.04
C ARG A 241 -29.78 -1.89 -6.12
N GLY A 242 -30.24 -3.08 -6.50
CA GLY A 242 -31.25 -3.26 -7.57
C GLY A 242 -30.69 -3.30 -9.00
N ALA A 243 -29.41 -3.04 -9.20
CA ALA A 243 -28.79 -3.20 -10.51
C ALA A 243 -28.78 -4.68 -10.92
N LYS A 244 -29.27 -4.98 -12.13
CA LYS A 244 -29.22 -6.33 -12.72
C LYS A 244 -27.88 -6.62 -13.39
N ALA A 245 -27.16 -5.57 -13.77
CA ALA A 245 -25.85 -5.64 -14.39
C ALA A 245 -24.99 -4.46 -13.92
N ALA A 246 -23.67 -4.68 -13.80
CA ALA A 246 -22.67 -3.67 -13.44
C ALA A 246 -21.41 -3.87 -14.28
N ALA A 247 -20.63 -2.79 -14.45
CA ALA A 247 -19.30 -2.84 -15.00
C ALA A 247 -18.31 -2.39 -13.92
N ASP A 248 -17.23 -3.15 -13.72
CA ASP A 248 -16.11 -2.80 -12.86
C ASP A 248 -14.88 -2.57 -13.76
N LEU A 249 -14.51 -1.30 -13.93
CA LEU A 249 -13.38 -0.88 -14.74
C LEU A 249 -12.16 -0.69 -13.84
N PHE A 250 -11.01 -1.23 -14.28
CA PHE A 250 -9.79 -1.32 -13.46
C PHE A 250 -9.99 -2.23 -12.24
N CYS A 251 -10.56 -3.40 -12.49
CA CYS A 251 -11.04 -4.29 -11.43
C CYS A 251 -9.90 -4.96 -10.63
N GLY A 252 -8.66 -4.97 -11.11
CA GLY A 252 -7.55 -5.66 -10.47
C GLY A 252 -7.86 -7.13 -10.20
N VAL A 253 -7.57 -7.60 -8.99
CA VAL A 253 -7.90 -8.96 -8.53
C VAL A 253 -9.39 -9.14 -8.15
N GLY A 254 -10.23 -8.15 -8.44
CA GLY A 254 -11.68 -8.22 -8.32
C GLY A 254 -12.27 -7.89 -6.95
N PRO A 255 -11.70 -6.97 -6.12
CA PRO A 255 -12.22 -6.70 -4.78
C PRO A 255 -13.67 -6.23 -4.76
N PHE A 256 -14.13 -5.59 -5.85
CA PHE A 256 -15.50 -5.12 -6.00
C PHE A 256 -16.32 -6.02 -6.94
N ALA A 257 -15.74 -6.39 -8.09
CA ALA A 257 -16.40 -7.24 -9.07
C ALA A 257 -16.90 -8.55 -8.45
N LEU A 258 -16.08 -9.24 -7.65
CA LEU A 258 -16.44 -10.52 -7.03
C LEU A 258 -17.60 -10.39 -6.04
N ARG A 259 -17.63 -9.30 -5.25
CA ARG A 259 -18.72 -9.04 -4.29
C ARG A 259 -20.02 -8.61 -5.00
N LEU A 260 -19.93 -7.79 -6.05
CA LEU A 260 -21.08 -7.41 -6.85
C LEU A 260 -21.67 -8.59 -7.61
N ALA A 261 -20.82 -9.49 -8.10
CA ALA A 261 -21.22 -10.68 -8.84
C ALA A 261 -22.03 -11.69 -8.00
N GLU A 262 -22.06 -11.56 -6.68
CA GLU A 262 -22.95 -12.34 -5.82
C GLU A 262 -24.44 -12.01 -6.06
N ARG A 263 -24.74 -10.83 -6.64
CA ARG A 263 -26.13 -10.29 -6.76
C ARG A 263 -26.49 -9.80 -8.15
N ALA A 264 -25.51 -9.50 -9.00
CA ALA A 264 -25.70 -8.94 -10.33
C ALA A 264 -24.79 -9.61 -11.36
N ARG A 265 -25.09 -9.43 -12.64
CA ARG A 265 -24.14 -9.75 -13.71
C ARG A 265 -23.05 -8.67 -13.71
N VAL A 266 -21.77 -9.04 -13.69
CA VAL A 266 -20.66 -8.10 -13.69
C VAL A 266 -19.77 -8.32 -14.90
N SER A 267 -19.47 -7.23 -15.61
CA SER A 267 -18.38 -7.17 -16.58
C SER A 267 -17.20 -6.50 -15.92
N ALA A 268 -16.10 -7.23 -15.71
CA ALA A 268 -14.91 -6.75 -15.04
C ALA A 268 -13.76 -6.65 -16.04
N LEU A 269 -13.12 -5.47 -16.13
CA LEU A 269 -12.08 -5.18 -17.11
C LEU A 269 -10.85 -4.61 -16.40
N ASP A 270 -9.68 -5.05 -16.82
CA ASP A 270 -8.40 -4.52 -16.38
C ASP A 270 -7.35 -4.71 -17.48
N SER A 271 -6.27 -3.92 -17.45
CA SER A 271 -5.09 -4.11 -18.29
C SER A 271 -4.10 -5.13 -17.71
N ASP A 272 -4.18 -5.42 -16.40
CA ASP A 272 -3.36 -6.43 -15.73
C ASP A 272 -3.92 -7.84 -15.98
N ALA A 273 -3.30 -8.55 -16.94
CA ALA A 273 -3.72 -9.90 -17.34
C ALA A 273 -3.59 -10.92 -16.20
N ASP A 274 -2.59 -10.80 -15.33
CA ASP A 274 -2.38 -11.71 -14.21
C ASP A 274 -3.44 -11.52 -13.13
N ALA A 275 -3.79 -10.26 -12.83
CA ALA A 275 -4.89 -9.92 -11.92
C ALA A 275 -6.23 -10.46 -12.44
N LEU A 276 -6.53 -10.27 -13.73
CA LEU A 276 -7.73 -10.82 -14.38
C LEU A 276 -7.76 -12.35 -14.31
N ALA A 277 -6.64 -13.00 -14.60
CA ALA A 277 -6.54 -14.46 -14.54
C ALA A 277 -6.78 -14.98 -13.11
N ALA A 278 -6.28 -14.28 -12.09
CA ALA A 278 -6.50 -14.62 -10.68
C ALA A 278 -7.98 -14.50 -10.31
N ALA A 279 -8.64 -13.39 -10.66
CA ALA A 279 -10.06 -13.16 -10.43
C ALA A 279 -10.95 -14.21 -11.17
N THR A 280 -10.61 -14.55 -12.43
CA THR A 280 -11.39 -15.45 -13.27
C THR A 280 -11.34 -16.91 -12.79
N ARG A 281 -10.19 -17.40 -12.32
CA ARG A 281 -10.03 -18.81 -11.89
C ARG A 281 -11.00 -19.21 -10.79
N ARG A 282 -11.41 -18.27 -9.95
CA ARG A 282 -12.34 -18.49 -8.83
C ARG A 282 -13.79 -18.15 -9.16
N GLY A 283 -14.04 -17.27 -10.13
CA GLY A 283 -15.39 -17.00 -10.62
C GLY A 283 -16.09 -18.23 -11.20
N ARG A 284 -15.34 -19.27 -11.61
CA ARG A 284 -15.91 -20.54 -12.12
C ARG A 284 -16.50 -21.44 -11.03
N ASN A 285 -16.03 -21.32 -9.78
CA ASN A 285 -16.52 -22.12 -8.64
C ASN A 285 -17.62 -21.40 -7.84
N SER A 286 -17.83 -20.11 -8.07
CA SER A 286 -18.96 -19.36 -7.51
C SER A 286 -20.08 -19.29 -8.57
N ARG A 287 -21.34 -19.25 -8.14
CA ARG A 287 -22.47 -18.89 -9.01
C ARG A 287 -22.39 -17.45 -9.54
N ALA A 288 -21.25 -16.79 -9.35
CA ALA A 288 -20.97 -15.44 -9.76
C ALA A 288 -20.88 -15.34 -11.28
N GLN A 289 -21.73 -14.53 -11.88
CA GLN A 289 -21.78 -14.28 -13.33
C GLN A 289 -20.83 -13.12 -13.71
N ALA A 290 -19.57 -13.23 -13.32
CA ALA A 290 -18.56 -12.25 -13.74
C ALA A 290 -17.96 -12.67 -15.10
N ARG A 291 -17.92 -11.72 -16.05
CA ARG A 291 -17.16 -11.85 -17.29
C ARG A 291 -15.94 -10.94 -17.17
N TYR A 292 -14.78 -11.51 -17.39
CA TYR A 292 -13.50 -10.78 -17.31
C TYR A 292 -12.96 -10.60 -18.74
N GLY A 293 -12.48 -9.40 -19.05
CA GLY A 293 -11.91 -9.06 -20.34
C GLY A 293 -10.74 -8.09 -20.20
N ALA A 294 -9.74 -8.22 -21.07
CA ALA A 294 -8.67 -7.22 -21.16
C ALA A 294 -9.25 -5.91 -21.71
N ALA A 295 -8.90 -4.78 -21.06
CA ALA A 295 -9.10 -3.48 -21.66
C ALA A 295 -8.06 -3.31 -22.79
N ALA A 296 -8.53 -2.97 -23.99
CA ALA A 296 -7.67 -2.68 -25.13
C ALA A 296 -6.95 -1.35 -24.96
#